data_83daef92d79e4d0820c0a47661763c96
#
_entry.id   83daef92d79e4d0820c0a47661763c96
#
_cell.length_a   1.000
_cell.length_b   1.000
_cell.length_c   1.000
_cell.angle_alpha   90.00
_cell.angle_beta   90.00
_cell.angle_gamma   90.00
#
_symmetry.space_group_name_H-M   'P 1'
#
loop_
_entity.id
_entity.type
_entity.pdbx_description
1 polymer ?
#
loop_
_entity_poly.entity_id
_entity_poly.type
_entity_poly.pdbx_seq_one_letter_code
_entity_poly.pdbx_strand_id
1 'polypeptide(L)'
;MSEKKFSKKHEWVSLDGEVATVGITKHATEMLGDIVFVEVPDAGKAVEKEGQAAVVESTKAASDVYSPISGEITEGNKAIADDPGSVNTDPEGASWFFKLKIKDKGEYDSLMSKDEYEKFCKENPS
;
A
#
# COMPACT_ATOMS: atom_id res chain seq x y z
N MET A 1 10.68 -8.40 -13.77
CA MET A 1 10.19 -7.13 -13.24
C MET A 1 8.69 -7.11 -13.22
N SER A 2 8.14 -6.72 -12.12
CA SER A 2 6.69 -6.68 -11.97
C SER A 2 6.17 -5.28 -12.27
N GLU A 3 4.97 -5.24 -12.83
CA GLU A 3 4.25 -4.01 -13.07
C GLU A 3 3.50 -3.64 -11.79
N LYS A 4 3.53 -2.36 -11.43
CA LYS A 4 2.71 -1.90 -10.31
C LYS A 4 1.26 -1.85 -10.72
N LYS A 5 0.40 -2.32 -9.82
CA LYS A 5 -1.04 -2.21 -9.96
C LYS A 5 -1.59 -1.44 -8.76
N PHE A 6 -2.81 -0.96 -8.88
CA PHE A 6 -3.34 0.02 -7.93
C PHE A 6 -4.77 -0.35 -7.53
N SER A 7 -5.12 0.00 -6.29
CA SER A 7 -6.47 -0.21 -5.79
C SER A 7 -7.22 1.13 -5.75
N LYS A 8 -8.54 1.05 -5.62
CA LYS A 8 -9.38 2.24 -5.50
C LYS A 8 -9.18 2.98 -4.17
N LYS A 9 -8.53 2.34 -3.23
CA LYS A 9 -8.22 2.95 -1.92
C LYS A 9 -6.83 3.57 -1.89
N HIS A 10 -6.21 3.72 -3.07
CA HIS A 10 -4.90 4.39 -3.23
C HIS A 10 -3.76 3.60 -2.61
N GLU A 11 -3.81 2.28 -2.78
CA GLU A 11 -2.68 1.40 -2.45
C GLU A 11 -2.08 0.87 -3.75
N TRP A 12 -0.77 0.68 -3.77
CA TRP A 12 -0.12 0.07 -4.92
C TRP A 12 0.43 -1.30 -4.54
N VAL A 13 0.55 -2.17 -5.54
CA VAL A 13 1.09 -3.52 -5.39
C VAL A 13 2.11 -3.76 -6.48
N SER A 14 3.29 -4.24 -6.09
CA SER A 14 4.32 -4.69 -7.02
C SER A 14 4.56 -6.17 -6.74
N LEU A 15 4.45 -7.01 -7.76
CA LEU A 15 4.56 -8.45 -7.60
C LEU A 15 5.88 -8.97 -8.15
N ASP A 16 6.60 -9.74 -7.34
CA ASP A 16 7.84 -10.37 -7.73
C ASP A 16 7.74 -11.87 -7.36
N GLY A 17 7.46 -12.70 -8.37
CA GLY A 17 7.16 -14.10 -8.13
C GLY A 17 5.87 -14.25 -7.34
N GLU A 18 5.96 -14.81 -6.15
CA GLU A 18 4.81 -14.98 -5.25
C GLU A 18 4.77 -13.94 -4.15
N VAL A 19 5.75 -13.03 -4.11
CA VAL A 19 5.82 -12.01 -3.06
C VAL A 19 5.39 -10.66 -3.62
N ALA A 20 4.39 -10.07 -2.98
CA ALA A 20 3.90 -8.75 -3.32
C ALA A 20 4.42 -7.73 -2.32
N THR A 21 4.76 -6.55 -2.83
CA THR A 21 5.12 -5.39 -2.00
C THR A 21 3.98 -4.39 -2.11
N VAL A 22 3.52 -3.89 -0.98
CA VAL A 22 2.35 -3.00 -0.92
C VAL A 22 2.71 -1.71 -0.20
N GLY A 23 2.23 -0.61 -0.73
CA GLY A 23 2.36 0.70 -0.09
C GLY A 23 1.21 1.59 -0.51
N ILE A 24 1.28 2.86 -0.11
CA ILE A 24 0.26 3.84 -0.51
C ILE A 24 0.82 4.71 -1.64
N THR A 25 -0.08 5.26 -2.45
CA THR A 25 0.33 6.04 -3.62
C THR A 25 0.70 7.47 -3.23
N LYS A 26 1.38 8.14 -4.14
CA LYS A 26 1.67 9.56 -3.98
C LYS A 26 0.38 10.37 -3.82
N HIS A 27 -0.66 9.99 -4.56
CA HIS A 27 -1.97 10.64 -4.44
C HIS A 27 -2.51 10.54 -3.02
N ALA A 28 -2.36 9.37 -2.38
CA ALA A 28 -2.79 9.17 -1.00
C ALA A 28 -2.03 10.09 -0.04
N THR A 29 -0.71 10.24 -0.23
CA THR A 29 0.08 11.13 0.64
C THR A 29 -0.31 12.58 0.45
N GLU A 30 -0.68 12.97 -0.76
CA GLU A 30 -1.15 14.33 -1.03
C GLU A 30 -2.47 14.62 -0.32
N MET A 31 -3.36 13.65 -0.30
CA MET A 31 -4.63 13.78 0.42
C MET A 31 -4.45 13.81 1.93
N LEU A 32 -3.54 12.98 2.44
CA LEU A 32 -3.32 12.88 3.89
C LEU A 32 -2.49 14.04 4.44
N GLY A 33 -1.55 14.56 3.67
CA GLY A 33 -0.62 15.57 4.15
C GLY A 33 0.57 14.93 4.85
N ASP A 34 1.19 15.63 5.80
CA ASP A 34 2.39 15.16 6.48
C ASP A 34 2.10 13.92 7.34
N ILE A 35 2.78 12.84 7.05
CA ILE A 35 2.64 11.58 7.78
C ILE A 35 3.46 11.66 9.07
N VAL A 36 2.83 11.39 10.20
CA VAL A 36 3.45 11.52 11.53
C VAL A 36 3.51 10.21 12.30
N PHE A 37 2.75 9.20 11.87
CA PHE A 37 2.75 7.88 12.52
C PHE A 37 2.43 6.80 11.51
N VAL A 38 3.15 5.68 11.59
CA VAL A 38 2.90 4.51 10.75
C VAL A 38 3.03 3.26 11.62
N GLU A 39 2.07 2.36 11.47
CA GLU A 39 2.14 1.03 12.08
C GLU A 39 2.09 0.00 10.97
N VAL A 40 3.07 -0.90 10.93
CA VAL A 40 3.16 -1.94 9.90
C VAL A 40 2.87 -3.31 10.52
N PRO A 41 2.37 -4.27 9.72
CA PRO A 41 2.05 -5.60 10.25
C PRO A 41 3.30 -6.42 10.51
N ASP A 42 3.17 -7.40 11.41
CA ASP A 42 4.25 -8.33 11.70
C ASP A 42 4.25 -9.49 10.72
N ALA A 43 5.43 -10.09 10.50
CA ALA A 43 5.56 -11.28 9.69
C ALA A 43 4.71 -12.41 10.28
N GLY A 44 4.11 -13.21 9.42
CA GLY A 44 3.27 -14.33 9.83
C GLY A 44 1.80 -14.03 9.94
N LYS A 45 1.42 -12.75 9.89
CA LYS A 45 0.00 -12.37 9.94
C LYS A 45 -0.67 -12.67 8.61
N ALA A 46 -1.83 -13.33 8.65
CA ALA A 46 -2.63 -13.55 7.45
C ALA A 46 -3.55 -12.37 7.22
N VAL A 47 -3.69 -11.94 5.97
CA VAL A 47 -4.60 -10.85 5.61
C VAL A 47 -5.48 -11.29 4.45
N GLU A 48 -6.71 -10.80 4.44
CA GLU A 48 -7.64 -11.01 3.34
C GLU A 48 -7.66 -9.79 2.44
N LYS A 49 -8.13 -10.00 1.21
CA LYS A 49 -8.33 -8.88 0.29
C LYS A 49 -9.24 -7.84 0.95
N GLU A 50 -8.79 -6.59 0.94
CA GLU A 50 -9.46 -5.44 1.56
C GLU A 50 -9.52 -5.51 3.08
N GLY A 51 -8.75 -6.43 3.69
CA GLY A 51 -8.60 -6.45 5.14
C GLY A 51 -7.58 -5.43 5.61
N GLN A 52 -7.74 -4.96 6.85
CA GLN A 52 -6.80 -4.00 7.41
C GLN A 52 -5.44 -4.65 7.65
N ALA A 53 -4.38 -4.01 7.18
CA ALA A 53 -3.02 -4.52 7.33
C ALA A 53 -2.10 -3.55 8.05
N ALA A 54 -2.30 -2.24 7.85
CA ALA A 54 -1.42 -1.23 8.43
C ALA A 54 -2.25 0.00 8.82
N VAL A 55 -1.62 0.94 9.52
CA VAL A 55 -2.24 2.21 9.92
C VAL A 55 -1.29 3.34 9.56
N VAL A 56 -1.83 4.43 9.06
CA VAL A 56 -1.08 5.65 8.79
C VAL A 56 -1.83 6.82 9.39
N GLU A 57 -1.11 7.69 10.09
CA GLU A 57 -1.69 8.90 10.66
C GLU A 57 -0.93 10.12 10.15
N SER A 58 -1.67 11.15 9.82
CA SER A 58 -1.12 12.42 9.38
C SER A 58 -1.54 13.52 10.33
N THR A 59 -1.06 14.73 10.06
CA THR A 59 -1.48 15.91 10.82
C THR A 59 -2.98 16.21 10.66
N LYS A 60 -3.61 15.66 9.61
CA LYS A 60 -5.03 15.90 9.33
C LYS A 60 -5.95 14.78 9.79
N ALA A 61 -5.51 13.52 9.68
CA ALA A 61 -6.40 12.38 9.85
C ALA A 61 -5.64 11.09 10.09
N ALA A 62 -6.35 10.09 10.60
CA ALA A 62 -5.84 8.72 10.70
C ALA A 62 -6.56 7.88 9.66
N SER A 63 -5.87 6.93 9.07
CA SER A 63 -6.42 6.07 8.04
C SER A 63 -5.87 4.65 8.17
N ASP A 64 -6.71 3.66 7.86
CA ASP A 64 -6.26 2.28 7.76
C ASP A 64 -5.70 2.04 6.37
N VAL A 65 -4.65 1.24 6.29
CA VAL A 65 -4.13 0.77 5.00
C VAL A 65 -4.59 -0.67 4.84
N TYR A 66 -5.38 -0.91 3.80
CA TYR A 66 -5.94 -2.23 3.54
C TYR A 66 -5.05 -2.96 2.55
N SER A 67 -4.99 -4.29 2.69
CA SER A 67 -4.26 -5.09 1.72
C SER A 67 -5.14 -5.28 0.48
N PRO A 68 -4.68 -4.89 -0.70
CA PRO A 68 -5.49 -5.09 -1.91
C PRO A 68 -5.54 -6.55 -2.36
N ILE A 69 -4.74 -7.42 -1.75
CA ILE A 69 -4.71 -8.85 -2.08
C ILE A 69 -4.56 -9.67 -0.82
N SER A 70 -5.01 -10.94 -0.88
CA SER A 70 -4.93 -11.87 0.23
C SER A 70 -3.56 -12.54 0.29
N GLY A 71 -3.08 -12.83 1.48
CA GLY A 71 -1.84 -13.56 1.65
C GLY A 71 -1.35 -13.55 3.07
N GLU A 72 -0.10 -13.99 3.23
CA GLU A 72 0.55 -14.01 4.54
C GLU A 72 1.68 -12.98 4.54
N ILE A 73 1.67 -12.09 5.52
CA ILE A 73 2.72 -11.06 5.64
C ILE A 73 4.07 -11.73 5.87
N THR A 74 5.05 -11.38 5.04
CA THR A 74 6.41 -11.88 5.19
C THR A 74 7.31 -10.86 5.86
N GLU A 75 6.99 -9.56 5.71
CA GLU A 75 7.81 -8.50 6.25
C GLU A 75 7.04 -7.19 6.33
N GLY A 76 7.17 -6.47 7.45
CA GLY A 76 6.71 -5.08 7.56
C GLY A 76 7.91 -4.15 7.46
N ASN A 77 7.74 -3.00 6.84
CA ASN A 77 8.84 -2.02 6.67
C ASN A 77 8.96 -1.16 7.91
N LYS A 78 9.72 -1.62 8.88
CA LYS A 78 9.86 -0.92 10.15
C LYS A 78 10.61 0.40 10.02
N ALA A 79 11.35 0.59 8.95
CA ALA A 79 12.05 1.85 8.70
C ALA A 79 11.07 3.03 8.60
N ILE A 80 9.90 2.82 7.99
CA ILE A 80 8.90 3.90 7.90
C ILE A 80 8.16 4.11 9.21
N ALA A 81 8.09 3.08 10.06
CA ALA A 81 7.52 3.25 11.39
C ALA A 81 8.44 4.12 12.26
N ASP A 82 9.76 3.98 12.09
CA ASP A 82 10.74 4.79 12.80
C ASP A 82 10.85 6.20 12.24
N ASP A 83 10.54 6.36 10.94
CA ASP A 83 10.62 7.64 10.25
C ASP A 83 9.39 7.83 9.35
N PRO A 84 8.23 8.16 9.95
CA PRO A 84 6.99 8.28 9.18
C PRO A 84 7.05 9.30 8.05
N GLY A 85 7.84 10.36 8.21
CA GLY A 85 7.97 11.37 7.17
C GLY A 85 8.55 10.85 5.87
N SER A 86 9.25 9.72 5.90
CA SER A 86 9.81 9.12 4.68
C SER A 86 8.72 8.69 3.70
N VAL A 87 7.50 8.42 4.19
CA VAL A 87 6.38 8.06 3.33
C VAL A 87 6.03 9.22 2.39
N ASN A 88 6.14 10.45 2.87
CA ASN A 88 5.89 11.62 2.02
C ASN A 88 6.97 11.79 0.94
N THR A 89 8.18 11.31 1.20
CA THR A 89 9.31 11.48 0.30
C THR A 89 9.27 10.50 -0.87
N ASP A 90 8.99 9.22 -0.58
CA ASP A 90 9.05 8.18 -1.62
C ASP A 90 8.00 7.08 -1.37
N PRO A 91 6.70 7.43 -1.44
CA PRO A 91 5.64 6.48 -1.07
C PRO A 91 5.54 5.28 -2.00
N GLU A 92 5.94 5.43 -3.27
CA GLU A 92 5.82 4.36 -4.26
C GLU A 92 7.14 3.64 -4.51
N GLY A 93 8.14 3.88 -3.70
CA GLY A 93 9.45 3.25 -3.81
C GLY A 93 9.91 2.69 -2.49
N ALA A 94 10.93 3.30 -1.90
CA ALA A 94 11.57 2.80 -0.68
C ALA A 94 10.65 2.77 0.54
N SER A 95 9.57 3.55 0.54
CA SER A 95 8.66 3.65 1.69
C SER A 95 7.45 2.73 1.55
N TRP A 96 7.67 1.52 1.07
CA TRP A 96 6.62 0.50 1.03
C TRP A 96 6.22 0.13 2.48
N PHE A 97 4.99 -0.38 2.64
CA PHE A 97 4.45 -0.68 3.97
C PHE A 97 4.69 -2.11 4.41
N PHE A 98 4.39 -3.07 3.54
CA PHE A 98 4.58 -4.49 3.89
C PHE A 98 4.74 -5.34 2.64
N LYS A 99 5.29 -6.54 2.85
CA LYS A 99 5.37 -7.56 1.81
C LYS A 99 4.59 -8.79 2.27
N LEU A 100 3.99 -9.48 1.32
CA LEU A 100 3.23 -10.68 1.63
C LEU A 100 3.37 -11.71 0.52
N LYS A 101 3.24 -12.99 0.92
CA LYS A 101 3.17 -14.08 -0.03
C LYS A 101 1.71 -14.22 -0.46
N ILE A 102 1.42 -14.04 -1.75
CA ILE A 102 0.06 -13.99 -2.24
C ILE A 102 -0.58 -15.39 -2.30
N LYS A 103 -1.89 -15.45 -2.12
CA LYS A 103 -2.68 -16.68 -2.24
C LYS A 103 -3.23 -16.85 -3.65
N ASP A 104 -3.63 -15.75 -4.28
CA ASP A 104 -4.37 -15.79 -5.55
C ASP A 104 -3.89 -14.66 -6.46
N LYS A 105 -3.13 -15.02 -7.48
CA LYS A 105 -2.64 -14.05 -8.44
C LYS A 105 -3.76 -13.33 -9.19
N GLY A 106 -4.94 -13.96 -9.29
CA GLY A 106 -6.10 -13.33 -9.90
C GLY A 106 -6.51 -12.04 -9.21
N GLU A 107 -6.29 -11.94 -7.90
CA GLU A 107 -6.57 -10.70 -7.18
C GLU A 107 -5.66 -9.57 -7.63
N TYR A 108 -4.38 -9.88 -7.87
CA TYR A 108 -3.43 -8.92 -8.42
C TYR A 108 -3.84 -8.50 -9.83
N ASP A 109 -4.20 -9.46 -10.66
CA ASP A 109 -4.56 -9.18 -12.05
C ASP A 109 -5.84 -8.34 -12.16
N SER A 110 -6.71 -8.38 -11.16
CA SER A 110 -7.96 -7.61 -11.16
C SER A 110 -7.78 -6.15 -10.73
N LEU A 111 -6.60 -5.79 -10.23
CA LEU A 111 -6.34 -4.41 -9.82
C LEU A 111 -6.13 -3.51 -11.03
N MET A 112 -6.20 -2.19 -10.82
CA MET A 112 -6.04 -1.23 -11.90
C MET A 112 -4.59 -1.13 -12.35
N SER A 113 -4.39 -0.94 -13.65
CA SER A 113 -3.09 -0.55 -14.19
C SER A 113 -2.82 0.91 -13.79
N LYS A 114 -1.58 1.36 -14.02
CA LYS A 114 -1.23 2.76 -13.74
C LYS A 114 -2.12 3.72 -14.51
N ASP A 115 -2.36 3.47 -15.79
CA ASP A 115 -3.20 4.35 -16.59
C ASP A 115 -4.64 4.38 -16.10
N GLU A 116 -5.17 3.21 -15.73
CA GLU A 116 -6.52 3.12 -15.18
C GLU A 116 -6.62 3.86 -13.85
N TYR A 117 -5.60 3.73 -13.01
CA TYR A 117 -5.58 4.41 -11.73
C TYR A 117 -5.49 5.92 -11.89
N GLU A 118 -4.66 6.41 -12.82
CA GLU A 118 -4.54 7.84 -13.08
C GLU A 118 -5.87 8.41 -13.55
N LYS A 119 -6.58 7.68 -14.42
CA LYS A 119 -7.91 8.08 -14.85
C LYS A 119 -8.89 8.10 -13.68
N PHE A 120 -8.83 7.08 -12.84
CA PHE A 120 -9.68 7.00 -11.64
C PHE A 120 -9.46 8.22 -10.75
N CYS A 121 -8.21 8.63 -10.52
CA CYS A 121 -7.89 9.79 -9.70
C CYS A 121 -8.43 11.09 -10.29
N LYS A 122 -8.41 11.22 -11.61
CA LYS A 122 -8.96 12.42 -12.27
C LYS A 122 -10.47 12.50 -12.13
N GLU A 123 -11.14 11.35 -12.16
CA GLU A 123 -12.60 11.30 -12.03
C GLU A 123 -13.05 11.37 -10.56
N ASN A 124 -12.15 11.04 -9.64
CA ASN A 124 -12.42 11.00 -8.20
C ASN A 124 -11.27 11.66 -7.46
N PRO A 125 -11.15 12.99 -7.53
CA PRO A 125 -9.94 13.70 -7.03
C PRO A 125 -9.79 13.73 -5.52
N SER A 126 -10.74 13.27 -4.75
CA SER A 126 -10.59 13.30 -3.29
C SER A 126 -10.79 11.94 -2.67
#